data_8130b52537fb392114038d5e6196acc2
#
_entry.id   8130b52537fb392114038d5e6196acc2
#
_cell.length_a   1.000
_cell.length_b   1.000
_cell.length_c   1.000
_cell.angle_alpha   90.00
_cell.angle_beta   90.00
_cell.angle_gamma   90.00
#
_symmetry.space_group_name_H-M   'P 1'
#
loop_
_entity.id
_entity.type
_entity.pdbx_description
1 polymer ?
#
loop_
_entity_poly.entity_id
_entity_poly.type
_entity_poly.pdbx_seq_one_letter_code
_entity_poly.pdbx_strand_id
1 'polypeptide(L)'
;MNSFVALVIERICILGKPKPNQSRLIAYELVSQVNRQGAYANLRLPELLSNSKMEQSNRAFTTELAYGTLRMQGKHDYIASKYLDRSIDEVDPKIVDLIRIGIHQITQMRVPNYAAVSETVEV
;
A
#
# COMPACT_ATOMS: atom_id res chain seq x y z
N MET A 1 17.15 7.07 -0.20
CA MET A 1 15.94 6.37 -0.19
C MET A 1 15.58 5.75 1.11
N ASN A 2 16.49 5.27 1.71
CA ASN A 2 16.32 4.54 2.85
C ASN A 2 15.68 5.22 4.00
N SER A 3 15.98 6.48 4.28
CA SER A 3 15.36 7.17 5.40
C SER A 3 13.86 7.38 5.18
N PHE A 4 13.43 7.50 3.92
CA PHE A 4 12.01 7.65 3.64
C PHE A 4 11.27 6.35 3.81
N VAL A 5 11.88 5.23 3.40
CA VAL A 5 11.26 3.93 3.60
C VAL A 5 11.13 3.65 5.10
N ALA A 6 12.18 3.95 5.87
CA ALA A 6 12.13 3.76 7.31
C ALA A 6 11.04 4.63 7.94
N LEU A 7 10.89 5.86 7.46
CA LEU A 7 9.88 6.76 7.98
C LEU A 7 8.47 6.24 7.71
N VAL A 8 8.23 5.71 6.50
CA VAL A 8 6.93 5.12 6.17
C VAL A 8 6.62 3.98 7.15
N ILE A 9 7.58 3.09 7.36
CA ILE A 9 7.40 1.96 8.24
C ILE A 9 7.12 2.43 9.67
N GLU A 10 7.89 3.38 10.15
CA GLU A 10 7.69 3.92 11.49
C GLU A 10 6.32 4.53 11.68
N ARG A 11 5.91 5.37 10.73
CA ARG A 11 4.63 6.06 10.85
C ARG A 11 3.46 5.09 10.79
N ILE A 12 3.55 4.09 9.93
CA ILE A 12 2.49 3.10 9.82
C ILE A 12 2.36 2.30 11.12
N CYS A 13 3.48 2.03 11.76
CA CYS A 13 3.46 1.26 13.01
C CYS A 13 2.89 2.06 14.17
N ILE A 14 2.98 3.37 14.09
CA ILE A 14 2.52 4.20 15.18
C ILE A 14 1.07 4.62 15.08
N LEU A 15 0.51 4.92 13.96
CA LEU A 15 -0.62 5.45 13.64
C LEU A 15 -1.75 5.72 13.82
N GLY A 16 -2.49 6.01 13.58
CA GLY A 16 -3.50 6.05 13.22
C GLY A 16 -4.59 6.94 13.00
N LYS A 17 -4.92 7.41 12.01
CA LYS A 17 -5.87 8.30 11.80
C LYS A 17 -6.83 8.03 10.81
N PRO A 18 -7.98 8.24 10.89
CA PRO A 18 -8.98 7.88 10.03
C PRO A 18 -9.43 8.92 9.06
N LYS A 19 -8.75 9.20 8.10
CA LYS A 19 -9.19 10.02 7.02
C LYS A 19 -8.54 9.49 5.78
N PRO A 20 -8.93 8.29 5.37
CA PRO A 20 -8.20 7.61 4.31
C PRO A 20 -8.34 8.28 2.96
N ASN A 21 -7.27 8.30 2.21
CA ASN A 21 -7.29 8.64 0.81
C ASN A 21 -7.96 7.48 0.07
N GLN A 22 -8.98 7.77 -0.71
CA GLN A 22 -9.79 6.71 -1.31
C GLN A 22 -9.00 5.79 -2.24
N SER A 23 -8.11 6.36 -3.04
CA SER A 23 -7.28 5.54 -3.94
C SER A 23 -6.43 4.55 -3.16
N ARG A 24 -5.80 5.02 -2.09
CA ARG A 24 -4.94 4.18 -1.28
C ARG A 24 -5.73 3.18 -0.47
N LEU A 25 -6.92 3.57 -0.02
CA LEU A 25 -7.78 2.63 0.70
C LEU A 25 -8.21 1.48 -0.21
N ILE A 26 -8.60 1.76 -1.43
CA ILE A 26 -9.02 0.72 -2.37
C ILE A 26 -7.83 -0.19 -2.69
N ALA A 27 -6.65 0.38 -2.92
CA ALA A 27 -5.47 -0.42 -3.18
C ALA A 27 -5.15 -1.31 -1.99
N TYR A 28 -5.25 -0.78 -0.78
CA TYR A 28 -5.03 -1.56 0.44
C TYR A 28 -6.05 -2.71 0.53
N GLU A 29 -7.31 -2.42 0.26
CA GLU A 29 -8.33 -3.45 0.34
C GLU A 29 -8.08 -4.56 -0.67
N LEU A 30 -7.67 -4.20 -1.88
CA LEU A 30 -7.38 -5.23 -2.88
C LEU A 30 -6.20 -6.09 -2.46
N VAL A 31 -5.10 -5.46 -2.05
CA VAL A 31 -3.90 -6.18 -1.63
C VAL A 31 -4.24 -7.10 -0.46
N SER A 32 -5.01 -6.60 0.48
CA SER A 32 -5.40 -7.36 1.65
C SER A 32 -6.26 -8.56 1.28
N GLN A 33 -7.24 -8.37 0.41
CA GLN A 33 -8.13 -9.46 0.02
C GLN A 33 -7.40 -10.53 -0.79
N VAL A 34 -6.49 -10.12 -1.66
CA VAL A 34 -5.69 -11.08 -2.41
C VAL A 34 -4.82 -11.91 -1.48
N ASN A 35 -4.14 -11.25 -0.56
CA ASN A 35 -3.19 -11.92 0.31
C ASN A 35 -3.85 -12.77 1.40
N ARG A 36 -4.99 -12.34 1.89
CA ARG A 36 -5.62 -13.05 3.01
C ARG A 36 -6.77 -13.96 2.61
N GLN A 37 -7.49 -13.61 1.55
CA GLN A 37 -8.67 -14.37 1.16
C GLN A 37 -8.53 -15.07 -0.17
N GLY A 38 -7.39 -14.92 -0.83
CA GLY A 38 -7.16 -15.54 -2.13
C GLY A 38 -7.99 -14.95 -3.25
N ALA A 39 -8.42 -13.70 -3.11
CA ALA A 39 -9.21 -13.05 -4.15
C ALA A 39 -8.38 -12.88 -5.43
N TYR A 40 -9.07 -12.86 -6.57
CA TYR A 40 -8.43 -12.63 -7.85
C TYR A 40 -8.42 -11.14 -8.15
N ALA A 41 -7.22 -10.55 -8.24
CA ALA A 41 -7.09 -9.11 -8.40
C ALA A 41 -7.82 -8.58 -9.64
N ASN A 42 -7.73 -9.32 -10.75
CA ASN A 42 -8.34 -8.89 -12.00
C ASN A 42 -9.87 -8.90 -11.96
N LEU A 43 -10.45 -9.63 -11.03
CA LEU A 43 -11.90 -9.64 -10.85
C LEU A 43 -12.32 -8.66 -9.76
N ARG A 44 -11.52 -8.54 -8.72
CA ARG A 44 -11.92 -7.76 -7.56
C ARG A 44 -11.73 -6.26 -7.72
N LEU A 45 -10.64 -5.86 -8.38
CA LEU A 45 -10.37 -4.42 -8.52
C LEU A 45 -11.47 -3.69 -9.30
N PRO A 46 -11.96 -4.23 -10.43
CA PRO A 46 -13.05 -3.53 -11.12
C PRO A 46 -14.28 -3.30 -10.25
N GLU A 47 -14.61 -4.24 -9.38
CA GLU A 47 -15.74 -4.08 -8.46
C GLU A 47 -15.48 -2.94 -7.49
N LEU A 48 -14.31 -2.90 -6.90
CA LEU A 48 -13.96 -1.85 -5.94
C LEU A 48 -14.00 -0.48 -6.62
N LEU A 49 -13.49 -0.40 -7.85
CA LEU A 49 -13.47 0.86 -8.57
C LEU A 49 -14.87 1.30 -8.97
N SER A 50 -15.72 0.38 -9.42
CA SER A 50 -17.05 0.76 -9.87
C SER A 50 -17.91 1.28 -8.73
N ASN A 51 -17.63 0.85 -7.51
CA ASN A 51 -18.38 1.32 -6.34
C ASN A 51 -17.85 2.65 -5.80
N SER A 52 -16.73 3.14 -6.32
CA SER A 52 -16.05 4.29 -5.74
C SER A 52 -16.41 5.62 -6.36
N LYS A 53 -16.85 5.64 -7.60
CA LYS A 53 -17.17 6.88 -8.32
C LYS A 53 -15.99 7.84 -8.44
N MET A 54 -14.77 7.29 -8.51
CA MET A 54 -13.59 8.14 -8.67
C MET A 54 -13.42 8.64 -10.08
N GLU A 55 -12.72 9.76 -10.23
CA GLU A 55 -12.37 10.29 -11.53
C GLU A 55 -11.34 9.39 -12.21
N GLN A 56 -11.25 9.53 -13.53
CA GLN A 56 -10.39 8.66 -14.34
C GLN A 56 -8.93 8.69 -13.89
N SER A 57 -8.41 9.88 -13.59
CA SER A 57 -7.01 9.96 -13.17
C SER A 57 -6.76 9.21 -11.87
N ASN A 58 -7.72 9.29 -10.94
CA ASN A 58 -7.61 8.59 -9.67
C ASN A 58 -7.76 7.09 -9.85
N ARG A 59 -8.60 6.67 -10.81
CA ARG A 59 -8.75 5.24 -11.10
C ARG A 59 -7.45 4.67 -11.66
N ALA A 60 -6.76 5.43 -12.53
CA ALA A 60 -5.50 4.99 -13.09
C ALA A 60 -4.42 4.89 -12.01
N PHE A 61 -4.36 5.87 -11.13
CA PHE A 61 -3.41 5.84 -10.01
C PHE A 61 -3.69 4.62 -9.10
N THR A 62 -4.96 4.39 -8.78
CA THR A 62 -5.36 3.29 -7.93
C THR A 62 -4.98 1.95 -8.57
N THR A 63 -5.23 1.82 -9.87
CA THR A 63 -4.93 0.58 -10.58
C THR A 63 -3.44 0.28 -10.57
N GLU A 64 -2.62 1.28 -10.85
CA GLU A 64 -1.17 1.08 -10.82
C GLU A 64 -0.69 0.75 -9.41
N LEU A 65 -1.21 1.46 -8.42
CA LEU A 65 -0.81 1.22 -7.05
C LEU A 65 -1.18 -0.20 -6.61
N ALA A 66 -2.41 -0.62 -6.89
CA ALA A 66 -2.89 -1.93 -6.46
C ALA A 66 -2.17 -3.07 -7.18
N TYR A 67 -2.20 -3.05 -8.50
CA TYR A 67 -1.56 -4.13 -9.27
C TYR A 67 -0.06 -4.11 -9.14
N GLY A 68 0.54 -2.92 -9.12
CA GLY A 68 1.99 -2.79 -8.98
C GLY A 68 2.49 -3.31 -7.65
N THR A 69 1.76 -2.99 -6.58
CA THR A 69 2.13 -3.46 -5.25
C THR A 69 2.11 -4.99 -5.20
N LEU A 70 1.06 -5.60 -5.77
CA LEU A 70 0.98 -7.05 -5.79
C LEU A 70 2.07 -7.66 -6.67
N ARG A 71 2.30 -7.09 -7.84
CA ARG A 71 3.28 -7.62 -8.77
C ARG A 71 4.69 -7.60 -8.19
N MET A 72 5.01 -6.57 -7.42
CA MET A 72 6.34 -6.39 -6.87
C MET A 72 6.42 -6.68 -5.37
N GLN A 73 5.46 -7.43 -4.85
CA GLN A 73 5.33 -7.66 -3.42
C GLN A 73 6.60 -8.25 -2.80
N GLY A 74 7.22 -9.21 -3.48
CA GLY A 74 8.43 -9.83 -2.95
C GLY A 74 9.57 -8.82 -2.83
N LYS A 75 9.70 -7.93 -3.80
CA LYS A 75 10.72 -6.91 -3.75
C LYS A 75 10.47 -5.93 -2.61
N HIS A 76 9.20 -5.54 -2.43
CA HIS A 76 8.85 -4.63 -1.35
C HIS A 76 9.10 -5.26 0.02
N ASP A 77 8.81 -6.55 0.15
CA ASP A 77 9.06 -7.26 1.40
C ASP A 77 10.56 -7.31 1.70
N TYR A 78 11.37 -7.51 0.67
CA TYR A 78 12.82 -7.51 0.84
C TYR A 78 13.30 -6.14 1.33
N ILE A 79 12.80 -5.07 0.72
CA ILE A 79 13.17 -3.72 1.15
C ILE A 79 12.74 -3.49 2.59
N ALA A 80 11.49 -3.85 2.92
CA ALA A 80 10.99 -3.66 4.27
C ALA A 80 11.82 -4.41 5.31
N SER A 81 12.27 -5.61 4.96
CA SER A 81 13.01 -6.45 5.91
C SER A 81 14.29 -5.79 6.39
N LYS A 82 14.82 -4.84 5.63
CA LYS A 82 16.04 -4.14 6.00
C LYS A 82 15.84 -3.09 7.08
N TYR A 83 14.60 -2.70 7.30
CA TYR A 83 14.28 -1.62 8.25
C TYR A 83 13.44 -2.08 9.42
N LEU A 84 12.90 -3.28 9.37
CA LEU A 84 12.15 -3.82 10.48
C LEU A 84 13.11 -4.47 11.46
N ASP A 85 12.81 -4.33 12.75
CA ASP A 85 13.65 -4.93 13.78
C ASP A 85 13.21 -6.35 14.12
N ARG A 86 12.28 -6.89 13.34
CA ARG A 86 11.78 -8.25 13.51
C ARG A 86 11.44 -8.81 12.14
N SER A 87 11.17 -10.11 12.10
CA SER A 87 10.77 -10.76 10.86
C SER A 87 9.44 -10.17 10.37
N ILE A 88 9.29 -10.06 9.07
CA ILE A 88 8.05 -9.55 8.49
C ILE A 88 6.87 -10.46 8.87
N ASP A 89 7.14 -11.73 9.13
CA ASP A 89 6.11 -12.68 9.55
C ASP A 89 5.58 -12.38 10.94
N GLU A 90 6.31 -11.61 11.73
CA GLU A 90 5.90 -11.25 13.08
C GLU A 90 5.13 -9.95 13.14
N VAL A 91 4.98 -9.28 12.00
CA VAL A 91 4.25 -8.01 11.93
C VAL A 91 2.82 -8.31 11.54
N ASP A 92 1.88 -7.55 12.09
CA ASP A 92 0.47 -7.68 11.72
C ASP A 92 0.34 -7.63 10.20
N PRO A 93 -0.30 -8.62 9.57
CA PRO A 93 -0.44 -8.63 8.12
C PRO A 93 -1.07 -7.37 7.54
N LYS A 94 -1.95 -6.72 8.27
CA LYS A 94 -2.55 -5.46 7.81
C LYS A 94 -1.50 -4.36 7.70
N ILE A 95 -0.59 -4.33 8.66
CA ILE A 95 0.50 -3.35 8.66
C ILE A 95 1.46 -3.65 7.52
N VAL A 96 1.73 -4.93 7.27
CA VAL A 96 2.61 -5.32 6.18
C VAL A 96 2.05 -4.84 4.85
N ASP A 97 0.74 -5.00 4.63
CA ASP A 97 0.13 -4.53 3.39
C ASP A 97 0.25 -3.02 3.22
N LEU A 98 0.10 -2.27 4.31
CA LEU A 98 0.28 -0.81 4.26
C LEU A 98 1.73 -0.44 3.94
N ILE A 99 2.68 -1.17 4.52
CA ILE A 99 4.08 -0.95 4.24
C ILE A 99 4.38 -1.19 2.77
N ARG A 100 3.82 -2.25 2.20
CA ARG A 100 4.00 -2.57 0.78
C ARG A 100 3.50 -1.44 -0.10
N ILE A 101 2.32 -0.91 0.23
CA ILE A 101 1.73 0.19 -0.54
C ILE A 101 2.59 1.45 -0.44
N GLY A 102 3.10 1.74 0.74
CA GLY A 102 3.97 2.90 0.92
C GLY A 102 5.27 2.77 0.13
N ILE A 103 5.88 1.59 0.18
CA ILE A 103 7.13 1.35 -0.54
C ILE A 103 6.92 1.46 -2.05
N HIS A 104 5.81 0.91 -2.55
CA HIS A 104 5.54 0.98 -3.98
C HIS A 104 5.45 2.42 -4.47
N GLN A 105 4.76 3.28 -3.71
CA GLN A 105 4.64 4.68 -4.08
C GLN A 105 6.00 5.36 -4.19
N ILE A 106 6.86 5.12 -3.23
CA ILE A 106 8.16 5.78 -3.19
C ILE A 106 9.11 5.24 -4.25
N THR A 107 9.15 3.94 -4.43
CA THR A 107 10.16 3.31 -5.27
C THR A 107 9.76 3.18 -6.73
N GLN A 108 8.47 3.06 -7.02
CA GLN A 108 8.00 2.75 -8.37
C GLN A 108 7.13 3.84 -9.00
N MET A 109 6.42 4.61 -8.20
CA MET A 109 5.47 5.57 -8.74
C MET A 109 5.91 7.01 -8.60
N ARG A 110 7.07 7.23 -7.99
CA ARG A 110 7.64 8.57 -7.83
C ARG A 110 6.70 9.53 -7.13
N VAL A 111 5.89 9.03 -6.24
CA VAL A 111 5.07 9.89 -5.39
C VAL A 111 6.02 10.64 -4.45
N PRO A 112 5.83 11.94 -4.25
CA PRO A 112 6.67 12.67 -3.29
C PRO A 112 6.64 11.97 -1.94
N ASN A 113 7.79 11.89 -1.31
CA ASN A 113 7.91 11.11 -0.08
C ASN A 113 6.93 11.56 1.00
N TYR A 114 6.73 12.87 1.14
CA TYR A 114 5.81 13.35 2.16
C TYR A 114 4.37 12.89 1.88
N ALA A 115 3.98 12.85 0.62
CA ALA A 115 2.64 12.42 0.26
C ALA A 115 2.50 10.91 0.46
N ALA A 116 3.52 10.14 0.08
CA ALA A 116 3.48 8.70 0.27
C ALA A 116 3.34 8.35 1.75
N VAL A 117 4.07 9.05 2.61
CA VAL A 117 4.00 8.79 4.04
C VAL A 117 2.66 9.23 4.62
N SER A 118 2.29 10.50 4.42
CA SER A 118 1.12 11.03 5.10
C SER A 118 -0.17 10.39 4.59
N GLU A 119 -0.28 10.19 3.28
CA GLU A 119 -1.52 9.62 2.73
C GLU A 119 -1.66 8.13 3.03
N THR A 120 -0.54 7.42 3.09
CA THR A 120 -0.61 5.99 3.40
C THR A 120 -0.93 5.76 4.87
N VAL A 121 -0.38 6.58 5.74
CA VAL A 121 -0.64 6.46 7.18
C VAL A 121 -2.12 6.71 7.50
N GLU A 122 -2.80 7.51 6.69
CA GLU A 122 -4.21 7.81 6.92
C GLU A 122 -5.15 6.65 6.54
N VAL A 123 -4.65 5.64 5.88
CA VAL A 123 -5.48 4.48 5.51
C VAL A 123 -5.87 3.61 6.76
#